data_7f946c013c3e7e1800f179be88960469
#
_entry.id   7f946c013c3e7e1800f179be88960469
#
_cell.length_a   1.000
_cell.length_b   1.000
_cell.length_c   1.000
_cell.angle_alpha   90.00
_cell.angle_beta   90.00
_cell.angle_gamma   90.00
#
_symmetry.space_group_name_H-M   'P 1'
#
loop_
_entity.id
_entity.type
_entity.pdbx_description
1 polymer ?
#
loop_
_entity_poly.entity_id
_entity_poly.type
_entity_poly.pdbx_seq_one_letter_code
_entity_poly.pdbx_strand_id
1 'polypeptide(L)'
;TGTVMGIDISKHNGNIDWNAVKNSGVQYVILRCGYRGSASGVLVEDQKFKRNIQGATAAGLKVGIYFFSQAVNEVEAVEEASMTLSLIKKYRITYPVYIDVESANGRADGISKAARTSVINAFCQTIRNSGYTPGLYANKNWLTEKINTGALGGCKIWLAQYVAAPTYGGRYEMWQYSSRGSIAGIKGNVDLNVSYMGY
;
A
#
# COMPACT_ATOMS: atom_id res chain seq x y z
N THR A 1 0.44 1.05 -24.07
CA THR A 1 0.58 0.90 -22.62
C THR A 1 -0.64 1.49 -21.94
N GLY A 2 -1.64 0.66 -21.64
CA GLY A 2 -2.89 1.11 -21.06
C GLY A 2 -2.82 1.21 -19.53
N THR A 3 -3.85 1.86 -18.98
CA THR A 3 -4.11 1.83 -17.55
C THR A 3 -4.66 0.46 -17.16
N VAL A 4 -4.31 0.01 -15.96
CA VAL A 4 -4.71 -1.30 -15.44
C VAL A 4 -5.54 -1.07 -14.18
N MET A 5 -6.72 -1.73 -14.11
CA MET A 5 -7.61 -1.61 -12.96
C MET A 5 -7.25 -2.61 -11.87
N GLY A 6 -7.18 -2.12 -10.62
CA GLY A 6 -6.91 -2.93 -9.47
C GLY A 6 -7.63 -2.44 -8.22
N ILE A 7 -7.46 -3.19 -7.15
CA ILE A 7 -8.06 -2.91 -5.85
C ILE A 7 -6.98 -3.02 -4.76
N ASP A 8 -7.25 -2.44 -3.60
CA ASP A 8 -6.45 -2.73 -2.41
C ASP A 8 -7.35 -3.26 -1.30
N ILE A 9 -6.82 -4.19 -0.52
CA ILE A 9 -7.58 -5.05 0.38
C ILE A 9 -6.85 -5.21 1.71
N SER A 10 -7.63 -5.24 2.78
CA SER A 10 -7.17 -5.59 4.12
C SER A 10 -8.18 -6.53 4.79
N LYS A 11 -7.95 -6.87 6.05
CA LYS A 11 -8.88 -7.67 6.86
C LYS A 11 -10.28 -7.05 6.92
N HIS A 12 -10.38 -5.74 6.77
CA HIS A 12 -11.65 -5.02 6.85
C HIS A 12 -12.61 -5.37 5.72
N ASN A 13 -12.11 -5.94 4.63
CA ASN A 13 -12.93 -6.39 3.50
C ASN A 13 -13.52 -7.80 3.70
N GLY A 14 -13.20 -8.46 4.81
CA GLY A 14 -13.76 -9.76 5.15
C GLY A 14 -13.25 -10.91 4.28
N ASN A 15 -14.08 -11.93 4.12
CA ASN A 15 -13.78 -13.07 3.28
C ASN A 15 -14.17 -12.77 1.83
N ILE A 16 -13.25 -12.96 0.92
CA ILE A 16 -13.38 -12.55 -0.48
C ILE A 16 -13.46 -13.80 -1.37
N ASP A 17 -14.39 -13.75 -2.34
CA ASP A 17 -14.42 -14.70 -3.46
C ASP A 17 -13.49 -14.18 -4.56
N TRP A 18 -12.23 -14.64 -4.54
CA TRP A 18 -11.19 -14.14 -5.44
C TRP A 18 -11.44 -14.49 -6.92
N ASN A 19 -12.13 -15.60 -7.20
CA ASN A 19 -12.50 -15.92 -8.58
C ASN A 19 -13.53 -14.93 -9.13
N ALA A 20 -14.50 -14.52 -8.32
CA ALA A 20 -15.45 -13.48 -8.70
C ALA A 20 -14.75 -12.13 -8.92
N VAL A 21 -13.77 -11.78 -8.08
CA VAL A 21 -12.96 -10.57 -8.26
C VAL A 21 -12.23 -10.59 -9.60
N LYS A 22 -11.53 -11.68 -9.90
CA LYS A 22 -10.80 -11.83 -11.17
C LYS A 22 -11.76 -11.73 -12.37
N ASN A 23 -12.90 -12.40 -12.30
CA ASN A 23 -13.89 -12.41 -13.39
C ASN A 23 -14.55 -11.05 -13.60
N SER A 24 -14.49 -10.14 -12.62
CA SER A 24 -15.02 -8.78 -12.77
C SER A 24 -14.13 -7.84 -13.59
N GLY A 25 -12.92 -8.28 -13.95
CA GLY A 25 -11.97 -7.48 -14.73
C GLY A 25 -10.84 -6.85 -13.92
N VAL A 26 -10.81 -7.07 -12.61
CA VAL A 26 -9.69 -6.65 -11.75
C VAL A 26 -8.45 -7.45 -12.14
N GLN A 27 -7.32 -6.78 -12.33
CA GLN A 27 -6.10 -7.42 -12.83
C GLN A 27 -5.02 -7.54 -11.76
N TYR A 28 -5.02 -6.67 -10.75
CA TYR A 28 -4.06 -6.73 -9.65
C TYR A 28 -4.70 -6.33 -8.33
N VAL A 29 -4.05 -6.72 -7.26
CA VAL A 29 -4.46 -6.35 -5.90
C VAL A 29 -3.23 -5.97 -5.08
N ILE A 30 -3.37 -4.92 -4.27
CA ILE A 30 -2.37 -4.56 -3.25
C ILE A 30 -2.94 -5.01 -1.90
N LEU A 31 -2.24 -5.93 -1.25
CA LEU A 31 -2.72 -6.56 -0.01
C LEU A 31 -2.01 -5.99 1.21
N ARG A 32 -2.77 -5.61 2.22
CA ARG A 32 -2.17 -5.26 3.50
C ARG A 32 -1.60 -6.52 4.14
N CYS A 33 -0.30 -6.54 4.39
CA CYS A 33 0.33 -7.65 5.08
C CYS A 33 0.32 -7.49 6.60
N GLY A 34 0.35 -6.25 7.07
CA GLY A 34 0.37 -5.96 8.49
C GLY A 34 0.27 -4.47 8.77
N TYR A 35 0.35 -4.13 10.03
CA TYR A 35 0.27 -2.74 10.50
C TYR A 35 0.98 -2.59 11.85
N ARG A 36 1.30 -1.33 12.19
CA ARG A 36 1.72 -0.98 13.55
C ARG A 36 0.54 -0.26 14.23
N GLY A 37 0.21 -0.65 15.45
CA GLY A 37 -0.88 -0.04 16.21
C GLY A 37 -0.65 1.45 16.42
N SER A 38 -1.68 2.26 16.16
CA SER A 38 -1.58 3.73 16.23
C SER A 38 -1.40 4.25 17.65
N ALA A 39 -1.84 3.52 18.64
CA ALA A 39 -1.64 3.84 20.06
C ALA A 39 -0.56 2.98 20.68
N SER A 40 -0.61 1.67 20.48
CA SER A 40 0.29 0.71 21.12
C SER A 40 1.69 0.68 20.53
N GLY A 41 1.83 0.99 19.23
CA GLY A 41 3.10 0.83 18.51
C GLY A 41 3.49 -0.62 18.23
N VAL A 42 2.59 -1.57 18.47
CA VAL A 42 2.87 -3.01 18.29
C VAL A 42 2.70 -3.39 16.82
N LEU A 43 3.62 -4.22 16.32
CA LEU A 43 3.55 -4.78 14.98
C LEU A 43 2.56 -5.95 14.96
N VAL A 44 1.66 -5.96 13.98
CA VAL A 44 0.60 -6.97 13.87
C VAL A 44 0.50 -7.45 12.42
N GLU A 45 0.50 -8.76 12.20
CA GLU A 45 0.16 -9.33 10.90
C GLU A 45 -1.34 -9.13 10.64
N ASP A 46 -1.71 -8.72 9.43
CA ASP A 46 -3.13 -8.65 9.04
C ASP A 46 -3.74 -10.05 9.08
N GLN A 47 -4.85 -10.18 9.81
CA GLN A 47 -5.49 -11.47 10.08
C GLN A 47 -5.99 -12.19 8.83
N LYS A 48 -6.21 -11.48 7.73
CA LYS A 48 -6.66 -12.04 6.45
C LYS A 48 -5.54 -12.13 5.41
N PHE A 49 -4.32 -11.70 5.75
CA PHE A 49 -3.24 -11.62 4.76
C PHE A 49 -2.98 -12.96 4.08
N LYS A 50 -2.80 -14.02 4.84
CA LYS A 50 -2.51 -15.36 4.27
C LYS A 50 -3.63 -15.85 3.36
N ARG A 51 -4.87 -15.72 3.82
CA ARG A 51 -6.04 -16.07 3.02
C ARG A 51 -6.10 -15.27 1.73
N ASN A 52 -5.88 -13.95 1.83
CA ASN A 52 -5.97 -13.06 0.69
C ASN A 52 -4.88 -13.32 -0.34
N ILE A 53 -3.62 -13.47 0.08
CA ILE A 53 -2.54 -13.68 -0.88
C ILE A 53 -2.64 -15.05 -1.57
N GLN A 54 -3.06 -16.08 -0.84
CA GLN A 54 -3.29 -17.41 -1.41
C GLN A 54 -4.44 -17.36 -2.42
N GLY A 55 -5.56 -16.74 -2.06
CA GLY A 55 -6.73 -16.64 -2.92
C GLY A 55 -6.49 -15.77 -4.16
N ALA A 56 -5.86 -14.62 -4.00
CA ALA A 56 -5.54 -13.73 -5.12
C ALA A 56 -4.58 -14.39 -6.11
N THR A 57 -3.54 -15.05 -5.60
CA THR A 57 -2.57 -15.76 -6.43
C THR A 57 -3.22 -16.92 -7.18
N ALA A 58 -4.05 -17.73 -6.51
CA ALA A 58 -4.75 -18.85 -7.12
C ALA A 58 -5.73 -18.39 -8.22
N ALA A 59 -6.34 -17.21 -8.06
CA ALA A 59 -7.23 -16.63 -9.05
C ALA A 59 -6.50 -15.99 -10.25
N GLY A 60 -5.17 -15.91 -10.20
CA GLY A 60 -4.37 -15.35 -11.28
C GLY A 60 -4.20 -13.83 -11.25
N LEU A 61 -4.47 -13.20 -10.11
CA LEU A 61 -4.22 -11.77 -9.94
C LEU A 61 -2.73 -11.51 -9.71
N LYS A 62 -2.24 -10.40 -10.24
CA LYS A 62 -0.93 -9.88 -9.86
C LYS A 62 -1.03 -9.25 -8.47
N VAL A 63 0.03 -9.37 -7.68
CA VAL A 63 0.00 -8.99 -6.26
C VAL A 63 1.09 -7.99 -5.93
N GLY A 64 0.69 -6.92 -5.25
CA GLY A 64 1.57 -6.05 -4.49
C GLY A 64 1.19 -6.07 -3.02
N ILE A 65 1.95 -5.34 -2.22
CA ILE A 65 1.85 -5.39 -0.76
C ILE A 65 1.82 -3.96 -0.19
N TYR A 66 1.10 -3.75 0.90
CA TYR A 66 1.32 -2.56 1.71
C TYR A 66 1.34 -2.89 3.20
N PHE A 67 2.06 -2.07 3.94
CA PHE A 67 2.12 -2.08 5.39
C PHE A 67 1.60 -0.74 5.91
N PHE A 68 0.61 -0.78 6.81
CA PHE A 68 0.05 0.42 7.43
C PHE A 68 1.00 0.89 8.53
N SER A 69 1.75 1.95 8.24
CA SER A 69 2.84 2.41 9.10
C SER A 69 2.36 3.35 10.21
N GLN A 70 2.95 3.18 11.38
CA GLN A 70 2.90 4.13 12.48
C GLN A 70 4.31 4.37 13.03
N ALA A 71 5.34 4.18 12.19
CA ALA A 71 6.72 4.41 12.56
C ALA A 71 6.96 5.90 12.84
N VAL A 72 7.69 6.18 13.90
CA VAL A 72 8.05 7.56 14.30
C VAL A 72 9.53 7.87 14.05
N ASN A 73 10.33 6.88 13.68
CA ASN A 73 11.75 7.01 13.38
C ASN A 73 12.21 5.91 12.41
N GLU A 74 13.46 6.00 11.96
CA GLU A 74 14.03 5.06 10.99
C GLU A 74 14.12 3.63 11.52
N VAL A 75 14.43 3.45 12.79
CA VAL A 75 14.52 2.11 13.41
C VAL A 75 13.18 1.40 13.31
N GLU A 76 12.11 2.09 13.64
CA GLU A 76 10.75 1.53 13.52
C GLU A 76 10.38 1.25 12.07
N ALA A 77 10.79 2.11 11.14
CA ALA A 77 10.54 1.88 9.71
C ALA A 77 11.24 0.60 9.21
N VAL A 78 12.47 0.36 9.65
CA VAL A 78 13.21 -0.88 9.33
C VAL A 78 12.53 -2.10 9.94
N GLU A 79 11.99 -1.98 11.15
CA GLU A 79 11.21 -3.06 11.78
C GLU A 79 9.98 -3.41 10.95
N GLU A 80 9.25 -2.39 10.48
CA GLU A 80 8.07 -2.58 9.63
C GLU A 80 8.43 -3.24 8.30
N ALA A 81 9.50 -2.79 7.66
CA ALA A 81 9.98 -3.39 6.41
C ALA A 81 10.45 -4.83 6.62
N SER A 82 11.14 -5.10 7.71
CA SER A 82 11.64 -6.45 8.03
C SER A 82 10.50 -7.43 8.27
N MET A 83 9.45 -7.00 8.97
CA MET A 83 8.25 -7.81 9.14
C MET A 83 7.58 -8.09 7.79
N THR A 84 7.43 -7.04 6.97
CA THR A 84 6.86 -7.17 5.62
C THR A 84 7.62 -8.23 4.82
N LEU A 85 8.95 -8.15 4.78
CA LEU A 85 9.80 -9.09 4.04
C LEU A 85 9.64 -10.52 4.55
N SER A 86 9.56 -10.71 5.86
CA SER A 86 9.37 -12.06 6.42
C SER A 86 8.01 -12.66 6.05
N LEU A 87 6.97 -11.83 5.93
CA LEU A 87 5.62 -12.28 5.58
C LEU A 87 5.47 -12.64 4.11
N ILE A 88 6.23 -11.96 3.22
CA ILE A 88 6.02 -12.10 1.76
C ILE A 88 7.04 -12.99 1.05
N LYS A 89 8.12 -13.40 1.72
CA LYS A 89 9.28 -14.05 1.08
C LYS A 89 8.96 -15.30 0.27
N LYS A 90 7.90 -16.03 0.63
CA LYS A 90 7.53 -17.27 -0.06
C LYS A 90 6.49 -17.08 -1.17
N TYR A 91 6.05 -15.85 -1.40
CA TYR A 91 5.04 -15.55 -2.40
C TYR A 91 5.65 -14.78 -3.57
N ARG A 92 4.99 -14.87 -4.73
CA ARG A 92 5.39 -14.09 -5.90
C ARG A 92 4.75 -12.71 -5.82
N ILE A 93 5.58 -11.67 -5.71
CA ILE A 93 5.17 -10.27 -5.66
C ILE A 93 5.63 -9.59 -6.93
N THR A 94 4.70 -9.12 -7.76
CA THR A 94 4.98 -8.44 -9.03
C THR A 94 4.84 -6.92 -8.94
N TYR A 95 3.86 -6.44 -8.18
CA TYR A 95 3.65 -5.02 -7.94
C TYR A 95 4.53 -4.55 -6.78
N PRO A 96 4.68 -3.22 -6.60
CA PRO A 96 5.52 -2.71 -5.53
C PRO A 96 5.08 -3.12 -4.13
N VAL A 97 6.02 -2.99 -3.20
CA VAL A 97 5.81 -3.12 -1.76
C VAL A 97 5.79 -1.73 -1.16
N TYR A 98 4.63 -1.29 -0.69
CA TYR A 98 4.37 0.08 -0.26
C TYR A 98 4.42 0.24 1.24
N ILE A 99 4.97 1.38 1.68
CA ILE A 99 4.66 1.92 3.00
C ILE A 99 3.43 2.83 2.86
N ASP A 100 2.44 2.63 3.73
CA ASP A 100 1.24 3.45 3.79
C ASP A 100 1.38 4.42 4.96
N VAL A 101 1.45 5.71 4.64
CA VAL A 101 1.47 6.77 5.65
C VAL A 101 0.25 7.67 5.48
N GLU A 102 -0.50 7.82 6.56
CA GLU A 102 -1.72 8.60 6.58
C GLU A 102 -2.09 8.97 8.01
N SER A 103 -3.02 9.90 8.19
CA SER A 103 -3.53 10.24 9.51
C SER A 103 -4.28 9.04 10.10
N ALA A 104 -3.93 8.70 11.33
CA ALA A 104 -4.64 7.69 12.11
C ALA A 104 -5.03 8.24 13.50
N ASN A 105 -4.88 9.57 13.70
CA ASN A 105 -5.03 10.22 14.99
C ASN A 105 -4.19 9.52 16.05
N GLY A 106 -2.98 9.12 15.69
CA GLY A 106 -2.11 8.30 16.50
C GLY A 106 -0.68 8.82 16.57
N ARG A 107 0.21 7.92 17.01
CA ARG A 107 1.59 8.22 17.39
C ARG A 107 2.43 8.86 16.29
N ALA A 108 2.17 8.57 15.03
CA ALA A 108 2.95 9.07 13.90
C ALA A 108 2.39 10.36 13.29
N ASP A 109 1.19 10.80 13.67
CA ASP A 109 0.58 11.99 13.07
C ASP A 109 1.39 13.27 13.33
N GLY A 110 1.98 13.37 14.53
CA GLY A 110 2.68 14.59 14.97
C GLY A 110 4.18 14.62 14.70
N ILE A 111 4.76 13.65 14.04
CA ILE A 111 6.20 13.70 13.73
C ILE A 111 6.47 14.75 12.66
N SER A 112 7.70 15.28 12.62
CA SER A 112 8.07 16.29 11.65
C SER A 112 8.05 15.78 10.23
N LYS A 113 7.94 16.68 9.27
CA LYS A 113 8.05 16.38 7.84
C LYS A 113 9.37 15.66 7.53
N ALA A 114 10.47 16.14 8.11
CA ALA A 114 11.79 15.52 7.93
C ALA A 114 11.84 14.11 8.50
N ALA A 115 11.31 13.88 9.71
CA ALA A 115 11.27 12.56 10.32
C ALA A 115 10.42 11.59 9.50
N ARG A 116 9.26 12.02 9.00
CA ARG A 116 8.40 11.19 8.16
C ARG A 116 9.09 10.81 6.85
N THR A 117 9.78 11.75 6.23
CA THR A 117 10.54 11.49 5.01
C THR A 117 11.65 10.47 5.25
N SER A 118 12.34 10.57 6.39
CA SER A 118 13.36 9.59 6.78
C SER A 118 12.78 8.20 7.03
N VAL A 119 11.61 8.12 7.66
CA VAL A 119 10.86 6.85 7.85
C VAL A 119 10.59 6.19 6.49
N ILE A 120 10.04 6.95 5.56
CA ILE A 120 9.72 6.43 4.21
C ILE A 120 10.97 5.93 3.51
N ASN A 121 12.05 6.72 3.53
CA ASN A 121 13.30 6.33 2.89
C ASN A 121 13.91 5.08 3.52
N ALA A 122 13.87 4.94 4.83
CA ALA A 122 14.41 3.76 5.52
C ALA A 122 13.62 2.50 5.17
N PHE A 123 12.29 2.57 5.16
CA PHE A 123 11.43 1.47 4.71
C PHE A 123 11.75 1.08 3.27
N CYS A 124 11.72 2.06 2.37
CA CYS A 124 11.92 1.81 0.94
C CYS A 124 13.31 1.26 0.63
N GLN A 125 14.34 1.74 1.31
CA GLN A 125 15.71 1.23 1.12
C GLN A 125 15.81 -0.24 1.55
N THR A 126 15.19 -0.59 2.68
CA THR A 126 15.19 -1.98 3.18
C THR A 126 14.47 -2.91 2.20
N ILE A 127 13.34 -2.48 1.66
CA ILE A 127 12.59 -3.23 0.65
C ILE A 127 13.41 -3.41 -0.64
N ARG A 128 14.03 -2.32 -1.12
CA ARG A 128 14.86 -2.35 -2.32
C ARG A 128 16.05 -3.29 -2.17
N ASN A 129 16.70 -3.27 -1.01
CA ASN A 129 17.85 -4.11 -0.74
C ASN A 129 17.52 -5.61 -0.79
N SER A 130 16.26 -5.97 -0.63
CA SER A 130 15.78 -7.36 -0.70
C SER A 130 15.26 -7.73 -2.09
N GLY A 131 15.40 -6.86 -3.10
CA GLY A 131 15.05 -7.16 -4.48
C GLY A 131 13.63 -6.82 -4.90
N TYR A 132 12.85 -6.16 -4.03
CA TYR A 132 11.49 -5.72 -4.36
C TYR A 132 11.50 -4.24 -4.78
N THR A 133 10.49 -3.87 -5.55
CA THR A 133 10.26 -2.46 -5.90
C THR A 133 9.56 -1.77 -4.74
N PRO A 134 10.17 -0.74 -4.12
CA PRO A 134 9.53 -0.02 -3.03
C PRO A 134 8.56 1.04 -3.53
N GLY A 135 7.55 1.34 -2.71
CA GLY A 135 6.59 2.39 -3.00
C GLY A 135 6.08 3.09 -1.75
N LEU A 136 5.48 4.25 -1.97
CA LEU A 136 4.85 5.08 -0.95
C LEU A 136 3.39 5.30 -1.32
N TYR A 137 2.48 4.98 -0.40
CA TYR A 137 1.07 5.39 -0.48
C TYR A 137 0.85 6.57 0.46
N ALA A 138 0.30 7.65 -0.08
CA ALA A 138 -0.17 8.77 0.71
C ALA A 138 -1.23 9.55 -0.07
N ASN A 139 -2.08 10.32 0.65
CA ASN A 139 -3.01 11.21 -0.01
C ASN A 139 -2.30 12.49 -0.50
N LYS A 140 -2.99 13.24 -1.37
CA LYS A 140 -2.44 14.48 -1.94
C LYS A 140 -1.95 15.45 -0.88
N ASN A 141 -2.74 15.67 0.19
CA ASN A 141 -2.36 16.62 1.23
C ASN A 141 -1.06 16.22 1.93
N TRP A 142 -0.92 14.93 2.28
CA TRP A 142 0.30 14.45 2.92
C TRP A 142 1.50 14.50 2.00
N LEU A 143 1.34 14.16 0.72
CA LEU A 143 2.41 14.28 -0.27
C LEU A 143 2.89 15.74 -0.41
N THR A 144 1.96 16.69 -0.36
CA THR A 144 2.26 18.11 -0.54
C THR A 144 2.81 18.74 0.75
N GLU A 145 2.21 18.44 1.91
CA GLU A 145 2.44 19.19 3.15
C GLU A 145 3.23 18.42 4.21
N LYS A 146 3.19 17.09 4.21
CA LYS A 146 3.70 16.25 5.31
C LYS A 146 4.92 15.42 4.95
N ILE A 147 5.32 15.44 3.69
CA ILE A 147 6.43 14.65 3.16
C ILE A 147 7.28 15.56 2.26
N ASN A 148 8.60 15.50 2.41
CA ASN A 148 9.51 16.12 1.46
C ASN A 148 9.73 15.18 0.29
N THR A 149 8.86 15.26 -0.72
CA THR A 149 8.92 14.34 -1.87
C THR A 149 10.20 14.51 -2.68
N GLY A 150 10.80 15.71 -2.68
CA GLY A 150 12.08 15.95 -3.35
C GLY A 150 13.27 15.22 -2.72
N ALA A 151 13.12 14.76 -1.47
CA ALA A 151 14.16 14.02 -0.75
C ALA A 151 13.89 12.49 -0.74
N LEU A 152 12.87 12.01 -1.44
CA LEU A 152 12.59 10.58 -1.54
C LEU A 152 13.59 9.88 -2.46
N GLY A 153 14.00 8.68 -2.08
CA GLY A 153 15.04 7.90 -2.75
C GLY A 153 14.57 7.04 -3.92
N GLY A 154 13.64 7.51 -4.75
CA GLY A 154 13.27 6.82 -5.98
C GLY A 154 12.21 5.75 -5.84
N CYS A 155 11.34 5.80 -4.83
CA CYS A 155 10.21 4.89 -4.69
C CYS A 155 9.08 5.23 -5.66
N LYS A 156 8.25 4.24 -5.98
CA LYS A 156 7.00 4.47 -6.72
C LYS A 156 6.01 5.22 -5.83
N ILE A 157 5.18 6.08 -6.42
CA ILE A 157 4.17 6.83 -5.68
C ILE A 157 2.77 6.30 -6.03
N TRP A 158 2.03 5.97 -4.99
CA TRP A 158 0.63 5.59 -5.04
C TRP A 158 -0.19 6.70 -4.39
N LEU A 159 -0.78 7.53 -5.24
CA LEU A 159 -1.55 8.71 -4.83
C LEU A 159 -2.97 8.32 -4.44
N ALA A 160 -3.45 8.82 -3.31
CA ALA A 160 -4.88 8.80 -2.96
C ALA A 160 -5.46 10.18 -3.14
N GLN A 161 -6.46 10.29 -4.00
CA GLN A 161 -7.24 11.50 -4.19
C GLN A 161 -8.57 11.12 -4.84
N TYR A 162 -9.68 11.36 -4.15
CA TYR A 162 -11.00 10.92 -4.58
C TYR A 162 -11.70 12.02 -5.36
N VAL A 163 -11.32 12.18 -6.61
CA VAL A 163 -11.76 13.21 -7.54
C VAL A 163 -11.89 12.60 -8.93
N ALA A 164 -12.54 13.31 -9.86
CA ALA A 164 -12.70 12.84 -11.23
C ALA A 164 -11.36 12.79 -11.98
N ALA A 165 -10.47 13.75 -11.70
CA ALA A 165 -9.13 13.80 -12.26
C ALA A 165 -8.15 14.35 -11.19
N PRO A 166 -6.98 13.72 -11.01
CA PRO A 166 -6.06 14.18 -9.97
C PRO A 166 -5.57 15.60 -10.21
N THR A 167 -5.41 16.34 -9.11
CA THR A 167 -4.85 17.70 -9.10
C THR A 167 -3.46 17.75 -8.45
N TYR A 168 -2.95 16.62 -7.95
CA TYR A 168 -1.59 16.54 -7.42
C TYR A 168 -0.59 16.80 -8.54
N GLY A 169 0.31 17.78 -8.33
CA GLY A 169 1.28 18.21 -9.35
C GLY A 169 2.55 17.37 -9.42
N GLY A 170 2.77 16.44 -8.51
CA GLY A 170 3.94 15.57 -8.48
C GLY A 170 3.77 14.31 -9.32
N ARG A 171 4.84 13.51 -9.37
CA ARG A 171 4.86 12.22 -10.06
C ARG A 171 4.09 11.17 -9.24
N TYR A 172 3.31 10.34 -9.92
CA TYR A 172 2.72 9.14 -9.34
C TYR A 172 2.57 8.07 -10.43
N GLU A 173 2.66 6.80 -10.04
CA GLU A 173 2.55 5.66 -10.94
C GLU A 173 1.28 4.85 -10.71
N MET A 174 0.56 5.14 -9.62
CA MET A 174 -0.71 4.49 -9.30
C MET A 174 -1.61 5.49 -8.58
N TRP A 175 -2.91 5.40 -8.83
CA TRP A 175 -3.89 6.33 -8.29
C TRP A 175 -5.07 5.58 -7.69
N GLN A 176 -5.30 5.76 -6.39
CA GLN A 176 -6.52 5.33 -5.70
C GLN A 176 -7.56 6.44 -5.86
N TYR A 177 -8.59 6.17 -6.65
CA TYR A 177 -9.54 7.20 -7.04
C TYR A 177 -10.88 7.11 -6.31
N SER A 178 -11.14 6.03 -5.58
CA SER A 178 -12.38 5.84 -4.82
C SER A 178 -12.16 4.90 -3.64
N SER A 179 -12.85 5.19 -2.53
CA SER A 179 -12.96 4.29 -1.38
C SER A 179 -14.36 3.66 -1.28
N ARG A 180 -15.19 3.83 -2.32
CA ARG A 180 -16.58 3.42 -2.32
C ARG A 180 -16.95 2.55 -3.53
N GLY A 181 -15.98 1.81 -4.03
CA GLY A 181 -16.22 0.89 -5.14
C GLY A 181 -17.08 -0.30 -4.72
N SER A 182 -17.64 -0.96 -5.72
CA SER A 182 -18.38 -2.21 -5.56
C SER A 182 -17.81 -3.24 -6.51
N ILE A 183 -17.31 -4.35 -5.96
CA ILE A 183 -16.66 -5.41 -6.73
C ILE A 183 -17.32 -6.74 -6.39
N ALA A 184 -17.64 -7.52 -7.44
CA ALA A 184 -18.17 -8.87 -7.27
C ALA A 184 -17.20 -9.71 -6.41
N GLY A 185 -17.74 -10.43 -5.45
CA GLY A 185 -16.96 -11.27 -4.53
C GLY A 185 -16.55 -10.57 -3.23
N ILE A 186 -16.80 -9.27 -3.10
CA ILE A 186 -16.46 -8.49 -1.91
C ILE A 186 -17.72 -7.79 -1.39
N LYS A 187 -17.98 -7.93 -0.09
CA LYS A 187 -19.09 -7.22 0.55
C LYS A 187 -18.65 -5.82 0.95
N GLY A 188 -19.51 -4.84 0.70
CA GLY A 188 -19.28 -3.45 1.11
C GLY A 188 -18.32 -2.70 0.18
N ASN A 189 -17.83 -1.58 0.67
CA ASN A 189 -16.98 -0.69 -0.09
C ASN A 189 -15.59 -1.28 -0.33
N VAL A 190 -15.06 -1.00 -1.52
CA VAL A 190 -13.73 -1.44 -1.95
C VAL A 190 -12.96 -0.25 -2.49
N ASP A 191 -11.70 -0.15 -2.13
CA ASP A 191 -10.81 0.87 -2.69
C ASP A 191 -10.44 0.50 -4.15
N LEU A 192 -10.65 1.46 -5.05
CA LEU A 192 -10.42 1.28 -6.47
C LEU A 192 -9.20 2.06 -6.94
N ASN A 193 -8.40 1.43 -7.79
CA ASN A 193 -7.13 1.97 -8.27
C ASN A 193 -6.95 1.80 -9.76
N VAL A 194 -6.17 2.70 -10.34
CA VAL A 194 -5.59 2.52 -11.67
C VAL A 194 -4.06 2.55 -11.56
N SER A 195 -3.41 1.64 -12.28
CA SER A 195 -1.96 1.59 -12.38
C SER A 195 -1.53 2.03 -13.77
N TYR A 196 -0.46 2.82 -13.82
CA TYR A 196 0.19 3.23 -15.07
C TYR A 196 1.46 2.42 -15.31
N MET A 197 1.71 1.42 -14.46
CA MET A 197 2.84 0.50 -14.56
C MET A 197 2.43 -0.74 -15.35
N GLY A 198 3.31 -1.20 -16.22
CA GLY A 198 3.02 -2.32 -17.12
C GLY A 198 3.48 -3.68 -16.58
N TYR A 199 3.21 -3.97 -15.32
CA TYR A 199 3.65 -5.24 -14.71
C TYR A 199 2.82 -6.44 -15.14
#